data_3b2fcc0369960a80160be916792081c1
#
_entry.id   3b2fcc0369960a80160be916792081c1
#
_cell.length_a   1.000
_cell.length_b   1.000
_cell.length_c   1.000
_cell.angle_alpha   90.00
_cell.angle_beta   90.00
_cell.angle_gamma   90.00
#
_symmetry.space_group_name_H-M   'P 1'
#
loop_
_entity.id
_entity.type
_entity.pdbx_description
1 polymer ?
#
loop_
_entity_poly.entity_id
_entity_poly.type
_entity_poly.pdbx_seq_one_letter_code
_entity_poly.pdbx_strand_id
1 'polypeptide(L)'
;VIKVRNQERAEAFYNGILKLPIAARLPSKSMTFFTLGNHHDFAILAVGDDAPDAHPDSPGLLHVAFKIGHLLDELREAKRHLEAAGIEVIARDHVVSKSIYCNDPDGNTVELYVDASDVWKLQPEAVAQTAPLDL
;
A
#
# COMPACT_ATOMS: atom_id res chain seq x y z
N VAL A 1 -1.83 -8.04 8.39
CA VAL A 1 -0.99 -9.10 7.77
C VAL A 1 -1.61 -9.51 6.45
N ILE A 2 -0.81 -9.55 5.39
CA ILE A 2 -1.25 -10.07 4.09
C ILE A 2 -0.45 -11.32 3.71
N LYS A 3 -1.03 -12.14 2.83
CA LYS A 3 -0.35 -13.30 2.27
C LYS A 3 0.35 -12.90 0.98
N VAL A 4 1.58 -13.40 0.81
CA VAL A 4 2.41 -13.25 -0.39
C VAL A 4 2.95 -14.62 -0.79
N ARG A 5 3.36 -14.81 -2.04
CA ARG A 5 3.95 -16.09 -2.44
C ARG A 5 5.36 -16.26 -1.89
N ASN A 6 6.19 -15.23 -2.02
CA ASN A 6 7.62 -15.30 -1.75
C ASN A 6 8.04 -14.17 -0.81
N GLN A 7 8.64 -14.52 0.34
CA GLN A 7 9.05 -13.57 1.36
C GLN A 7 10.09 -12.57 0.85
N GLU A 8 11.12 -13.06 0.16
CA GLU A 8 12.23 -12.23 -0.30
C GLU A 8 11.78 -11.24 -1.38
N ARG A 9 10.95 -11.69 -2.32
CA ARG A 9 10.36 -10.85 -3.37
C ARG A 9 9.43 -9.78 -2.76
N ALA A 10 8.64 -10.14 -1.77
CA ALA A 10 7.78 -9.19 -1.08
C ALA A 10 8.59 -8.18 -0.24
N GLU A 11 9.66 -8.61 0.45
CA GLU A 11 10.56 -7.70 1.15
C GLU A 11 11.25 -6.72 0.18
N ALA A 12 11.64 -7.17 -1.00
CA ALA A 12 12.21 -6.29 -2.03
C ALA A 12 11.24 -5.17 -2.44
N PHE A 13 9.93 -5.46 -2.45
CA PHE A 13 8.90 -4.44 -2.71
C PHE A 13 8.65 -3.57 -1.46
N TYR A 14 8.22 -4.16 -0.33
CA TYR A 14 7.79 -3.39 0.84
C TYR A 14 8.94 -2.66 1.55
N ASN A 15 10.10 -3.30 1.73
CA ASN A 15 11.27 -2.65 2.30
C ASN A 15 12.15 -1.96 1.24
N GLY A 16 12.40 -2.65 0.11
CA GLY A 16 13.30 -2.14 -0.92
C GLY A 16 12.71 -0.93 -1.66
N ILE A 17 11.47 -1.00 -2.14
CA ILE A 17 10.82 0.04 -2.94
C ILE A 17 10.02 0.99 -2.04
N LEU A 18 9.07 0.47 -1.25
CA LEU A 18 8.23 1.32 -0.39
C LEU A 18 8.95 1.87 0.85
N LYS A 19 10.16 1.40 1.13
CA LYS A 19 10.99 1.85 2.26
C LYS A 19 10.39 1.61 3.65
N LEU A 20 9.46 0.65 3.78
CA LEU A 20 8.95 0.27 5.10
C LEU A 20 10.07 -0.41 5.90
N PRO A 21 10.47 0.12 7.06
CA PRO A 21 11.52 -0.49 7.88
C PRO A 21 11.08 -1.88 8.39
N ILE A 22 12.00 -2.85 8.33
CA ILE A 22 11.77 -4.18 8.91
C ILE A 22 11.98 -4.10 10.42
N ALA A 23 10.96 -4.45 11.19
CA ALA A 23 11.03 -4.57 12.65
C ALA A 23 11.60 -5.94 13.07
N ALA A 24 11.13 -7.02 12.45
CA ALA A 24 11.56 -8.38 12.78
C ALA A 24 11.21 -9.37 11.65
N ARG A 25 11.88 -10.53 11.69
CA ARG A 25 11.53 -11.71 10.88
C ARG A 25 11.24 -12.89 11.80
N LEU A 26 10.28 -13.71 11.40
CA LEU A 26 9.99 -15.00 12.05
C LEU A 26 10.20 -16.13 11.00
N PRO A 27 11.44 -16.67 10.90
CA PRO A 27 11.80 -17.62 9.86
C PRO A 27 10.96 -18.90 9.89
N SER A 28 10.61 -19.37 11.09
CA SER A 28 9.80 -20.59 11.29
C SER A 28 8.40 -20.53 10.66
N LYS A 29 7.91 -19.31 10.35
CA LYS A 29 6.61 -19.07 9.70
C LYS A 29 6.72 -18.29 8.39
N SER A 30 7.93 -18.03 7.89
CA SER A 30 8.17 -17.22 6.70
C SER A 30 7.45 -15.86 6.75
N MET A 31 7.55 -15.18 7.90
CA MET A 31 6.93 -13.88 8.15
C MET A 31 7.96 -12.77 8.29
N THR A 32 7.60 -11.60 7.80
CA THR A 32 8.33 -10.35 8.03
C THR A 32 7.38 -9.30 8.56
N PHE A 33 7.81 -8.61 9.61
CA PHE A 33 7.08 -7.53 10.27
C PHE A 33 7.73 -6.20 9.92
N PHE A 34 6.93 -5.22 9.52
CA PHE A 34 7.36 -3.86 9.20
C PHE A 34 6.81 -2.87 10.21
N THR A 35 7.54 -1.78 10.43
CA THR A 35 7.15 -0.73 11.37
C THR A 35 7.04 0.64 10.68
N LEU A 36 6.09 1.42 11.14
CA LEU A 36 5.95 2.86 10.89
C LEU A 36 6.08 3.66 12.20
N GLY A 37 6.63 3.02 13.25
CA GLY A 37 6.85 3.62 14.56
C GLY A 37 6.32 2.79 15.73
N ASN A 38 5.53 1.75 15.48
CA ASN A 38 5.07 0.80 16.49
C ASN A 38 5.88 -0.51 16.43
N HIS A 39 5.63 -1.43 17.36
CA HIS A 39 6.28 -2.75 17.37
C HIS A 39 6.09 -3.52 16.05
N HIS A 40 4.95 -3.35 15.38
CA HIS A 40 4.69 -3.65 13.97
C HIS A 40 3.39 -2.97 13.54
N ASP A 41 3.37 -2.48 12.31
CA ASP A 41 2.18 -1.84 11.70
C ASP A 41 1.65 -2.68 10.54
N PHE A 42 2.53 -3.43 9.91
CA PHE A 42 2.23 -4.26 8.76
C PHE A 42 3.08 -5.54 8.81
N ALA A 43 2.59 -6.63 8.22
CA ALA A 43 3.36 -7.85 8.09
C ALA A 43 2.97 -8.64 6.84
N ILE A 44 3.91 -9.40 6.32
CA ILE A 44 3.70 -10.39 5.26
C ILE A 44 3.89 -11.80 5.80
N LEU A 45 3.12 -12.75 5.25
CA LEU A 45 3.24 -14.18 5.47
C LEU A 45 3.41 -14.85 4.10
N ALA A 46 4.55 -15.47 3.85
CA ALA A 46 4.77 -16.22 2.63
C ALA A 46 4.08 -17.59 2.68
N VAL A 47 3.31 -17.88 1.63
CA VAL A 47 2.51 -19.14 1.53
C VAL A 47 3.04 -20.10 0.46
N GLY A 48 4.10 -19.72 -0.27
CA GLY A 48 4.75 -20.52 -1.31
C GLY A 48 4.46 -20.05 -2.73
N ASP A 49 5.40 -20.29 -3.62
CA ASP A 49 5.35 -19.79 -5.00
C ASP A 49 4.20 -20.42 -5.82
N ASP A 50 3.74 -21.62 -5.46
CA ASP A 50 2.64 -22.32 -6.12
C ASP A 50 1.24 -21.88 -5.65
N ALA A 51 1.14 -20.92 -4.73
CA ALA A 51 -0.14 -20.42 -4.26
C ALA A 51 -0.95 -19.81 -5.42
N PRO A 52 -2.26 -20.15 -5.55
CA PRO A 52 -3.10 -19.60 -6.60
C PRO A 52 -3.35 -18.09 -6.41
N ASP A 53 -3.73 -17.43 -7.50
CA ASP A 53 -4.26 -16.06 -7.41
C ASP A 53 -5.57 -16.04 -6.63
N ALA A 54 -5.82 -14.97 -5.88
CA ALA A 54 -7.12 -14.74 -5.29
C ALA A 54 -8.16 -14.51 -6.40
N HIS A 55 -9.34 -15.16 -6.29
CA HIS A 55 -10.40 -14.91 -7.23
C HIS A 55 -10.93 -13.48 -7.04
N PRO A 56 -11.11 -12.68 -8.11
CA PRO A 56 -11.48 -11.26 -7.99
C PRO A 56 -12.81 -11.03 -7.27
N ASP A 57 -13.74 -11.97 -7.35
CA ASP A 57 -15.05 -11.88 -6.70
C ASP A 57 -15.09 -12.54 -5.30
N SER A 58 -13.94 -12.99 -4.78
CA SER A 58 -13.90 -13.57 -3.44
C SER A 58 -13.98 -12.47 -2.37
N PRO A 59 -14.73 -12.68 -1.28
CA PRO A 59 -14.63 -11.80 -0.12
C PRO A 59 -13.19 -11.76 0.41
N GLY A 60 -12.70 -10.57 0.76
CA GLY A 60 -11.33 -10.41 1.26
C GLY A 60 -10.92 -8.96 1.38
N LEU A 61 -9.64 -8.73 1.49
CA LEU A 61 -9.04 -7.40 1.53
C LEU A 61 -9.01 -6.82 0.11
N LEU A 62 -9.54 -5.61 -0.06
CA LEU A 62 -9.48 -4.90 -1.34
C LEU A 62 -8.10 -4.24 -1.54
N HIS A 63 -7.64 -3.51 -0.54
CA HIS A 63 -6.30 -2.90 -0.54
C HIS A 63 -5.82 -2.64 0.90
N VAL A 64 -4.54 -2.38 1.05
CA VAL A 64 -3.93 -1.83 2.27
C VAL A 64 -3.49 -0.40 1.99
N ALA A 65 -3.79 0.53 2.91
CA ALA A 65 -3.48 1.94 2.74
C ALA A 65 -2.42 2.40 3.75
N PHE A 66 -1.39 3.11 3.26
CA PHE A 66 -0.37 3.74 4.06
C PHE A 66 -0.41 5.26 3.91
N LYS A 67 -0.56 5.96 5.02
CA LYS A 67 -0.37 7.40 5.04
C LYS A 67 1.13 7.71 4.95
N ILE A 68 1.53 8.44 3.90
CA ILE A 68 2.95 8.72 3.64
C ILE A 68 3.36 10.16 4.00
N GLY A 69 2.39 11.01 4.32
CA GLY A 69 2.66 12.40 4.65
C GLY A 69 1.41 13.27 4.69
N HIS A 70 1.61 14.57 4.46
CA HIS A 70 0.56 15.59 4.50
C HIS A 70 0.57 16.54 3.28
N LEU A 71 1.59 16.41 2.41
CA LEU A 71 1.78 17.31 1.29
C LEU A 71 1.62 16.57 -0.04
N LEU A 72 1.02 17.24 -1.00
CA LEU A 72 0.86 16.69 -2.35
C LEU A 72 2.21 16.40 -3.04
N ASP A 73 3.25 17.16 -2.70
CA ASP A 73 4.59 16.93 -3.24
C ASP A 73 5.21 15.62 -2.76
N GLU A 74 4.89 15.17 -1.54
CA GLU A 74 5.30 13.85 -1.05
C GLU A 74 4.65 12.73 -1.89
N LEU A 75 3.38 12.92 -2.27
CA LEU A 75 2.68 11.97 -3.14
C LEU A 75 3.25 11.96 -4.57
N ARG A 76 3.60 13.13 -5.12
CA ARG A 76 4.28 13.26 -6.42
C ARG A 76 5.65 12.59 -6.42
N GLU A 77 6.40 12.72 -5.34
CA GLU A 77 7.70 12.07 -5.20
C GLU A 77 7.55 10.55 -5.12
N ALA A 78 6.59 10.06 -4.32
CA ALA A 78 6.27 8.64 -4.23
C ALA A 78 5.87 8.05 -5.60
N LYS A 79 5.02 8.76 -6.35
CA LYS A 79 4.64 8.36 -7.72
C LYS A 79 5.85 8.21 -8.61
N ARG A 80 6.69 9.25 -8.69
CA ARG A 80 7.91 9.22 -9.52
C ARG A 80 8.86 8.09 -9.11
N HIS A 81 8.98 7.82 -7.82
CA HIS A 81 9.83 6.75 -7.30
C HIS A 81 9.33 5.37 -7.72
N LEU A 82 8.02 5.13 -7.62
CA LEU A 82 7.39 3.87 -8.05
C LEU A 82 7.50 3.67 -9.57
N GLU A 83 7.20 4.70 -10.37
CA GLU A 83 7.32 4.64 -11.83
C GLU A 83 8.78 4.41 -12.28
N ALA A 84 9.75 5.01 -11.60
CA ALA A 84 11.17 4.77 -11.86
C ALA A 84 11.60 3.32 -11.54
N ALA A 85 10.88 2.65 -10.63
CA ALA A 85 11.05 1.22 -10.33
C ALA A 85 10.25 0.31 -11.29
N GLY A 86 9.60 0.88 -12.31
CA GLY A 86 8.80 0.13 -13.29
C GLY A 86 7.42 -0.29 -12.80
N ILE A 87 6.91 0.33 -11.75
CA ILE A 87 5.59 0.01 -11.17
C ILE A 87 4.54 0.96 -11.75
N GLU A 88 3.46 0.38 -12.26
CA GLU A 88 2.30 1.14 -12.72
C GLU A 88 1.59 1.80 -11.54
N VAL A 89 1.22 3.08 -11.69
CA VAL A 89 0.60 3.88 -10.65
C VAL A 89 -0.65 4.56 -11.16
N ILE A 90 -1.75 4.45 -10.42
CA ILE A 90 -3.01 5.13 -10.68
C ILE A 90 -3.24 6.17 -9.58
N ALA A 91 -3.47 7.43 -9.94
CA ALA A 91 -3.73 8.50 -8.98
C ALA A 91 -5.23 8.83 -8.89
N ARG A 92 -5.72 9.09 -7.67
CA ARG A 92 -7.10 9.42 -7.35
C ARG A 92 -7.22 10.58 -6.38
N ASP A 93 -8.22 11.39 -6.62
CA ASP A 93 -8.69 12.43 -5.71
C ASP A 93 -9.93 11.92 -4.97
N HIS A 94 -9.82 11.79 -3.65
CA HIS A 94 -10.92 11.39 -2.77
C HIS A 94 -11.51 12.57 -1.99
N VAL A 95 -11.21 13.82 -2.38
CA VAL A 95 -11.61 15.05 -1.68
C VAL A 95 -10.93 15.18 -0.32
N VAL A 96 -11.12 14.19 0.55
CA VAL A 96 -10.53 14.15 1.92
C VAL A 96 -9.08 13.70 1.95
N SER A 97 -8.67 12.94 0.92
CA SER A 97 -7.29 12.50 0.70
C SER A 97 -6.93 12.55 -0.80
N LYS A 98 -5.64 12.57 -1.07
CA LYS A 98 -5.09 12.34 -2.41
C LYS A 98 -4.27 11.06 -2.34
N SER A 99 -4.49 10.17 -3.30
CA SER A 99 -3.98 8.81 -3.25
C SER A 99 -3.33 8.37 -4.54
N ILE A 100 -2.36 7.48 -4.43
CA ILE A 100 -1.85 6.68 -5.53
C ILE A 100 -1.99 5.20 -5.19
N TYR A 101 -2.31 4.41 -6.20
CA TYR A 101 -2.52 2.97 -6.11
C TYR A 101 -1.51 2.23 -6.97
N CYS A 102 -0.94 1.17 -6.46
CA CYS A 102 -0.10 0.24 -7.19
C CYS A 102 -0.34 -1.19 -6.70
N ASN A 103 0.23 -2.17 -7.39
CA ASN A 103 0.18 -3.56 -6.95
C ASN A 103 1.53 -4.02 -6.47
N ASP A 104 1.53 -4.85 -5.42
CA ASP A 104 2.71 -5.61 -5.04
C ASP A 104 2.99 -6.74 -6.05
N PRO A 105 4.11 -7.48 -5.94
CA PRO A 105 4.45 -8.56 -6.88
C PRO A 105 3.44 -9.72 -6.94
N ASP A 106 2.56 -9.83 -5.96
CA ASP A 106 1.52 -10.86 -5.88
C ASP A 106 0.13 -10.35 -6.29
N GLY A 107 0.02 -9.08 -6.72
CA GLY A 107 -1.22 -8.45 -7.14
C GLY A 107 -2.04 -7.87 -5.99
N ASN A 108 -1.51 -7.80 -4.76
CA ASN A 108 -2.18 -7.10 -3.68
C ASN A 108 -2.13 -5.60 -3.94
N THR A 109 -3.29 -4.95 -3.89
CA THR A 109 -3.36 -3.50 -4.10
C THR A 109 -2.87 -2.75 -2.87
N VAL A 110 -1.99 -1.79 -3.10
CA VAL A 110 -1.42 -0.88 -2.10
C VAL A 110 -1.82 0.54 -2.44
N GLU A 111 -2.36 1.25 -1.46
CA GLU A 111 -2.65 2.68 -1.53
C GLU A 111 -1.59 3.45 -0.73
N LEU A 112 -1.02 4.49 -1.31
CA LEU A 112 -0.24 5.50 -0.59
C LEU A 112 -1.02 6.81 -0.64
N TYR A 113 -1.22 7.47 0.52
CA TYR A 113 -2.05 8.66 0.55
C TYR A 113 -1.52 9.77 1.46
N VAL A 114 -2.00 10.98 1.20
CA VAL A 114 -1.87 12.16 2.06
C VAL A 114 -3.26 12.72 2.36
N ASP A 115 -3.46 13.27 3.55
CA ASP A 115 -4.70 13.97 3.89
C ASP A 115 -4.78 15.28 3.10
N ALA A 116 -5.99 15.64 2.66
CA ALA A 116 -6.24 16.85 1.87
C ALA A 116 -7.25 17.79 2.50
N SER A 117 -8.26 17.28 3.19
CA SER A 117 -9.34 18.09 3.73
C SER A 117 -10.04 17.43 4.91
N ASP A 118 -10.48 18.25 5.85
CA ASP A 118 -11.32 17.87 6.98
C ASP A 118 -12.82 18.03 6.71
N VAL A 119 -13.22 18.32 5.46
CA VAL A 119 -14.62 18.60 5.09
C VAL A 119 -15.59 17.47 5.49
N TRP A 120 -15.11 16.24 5.57
CA TRP A 120 -15.90 15.08 6.00
C TRP A 120 -16.47 15.22 7.41
N LYS A 121 -15.90 16.08 8.26
CA LYS A 121 -16.43 16.37 9.61
C LYS A 121 -17.78 17.10 9.56
N LEU A 122 -18.03 17.81 8.47
CA LEU A 122 -19.28 18.55 8.21
C LEU A 122 -20.14 17.88 7.14
N GLN A 123 -19.53 17.18 6.20
CA GLN A 123 -20.14 16.52 5.06
C GLN A 123 -19.56 15.09 4.96
N PRO A 124 -20.08 14.14 5.76
CA PRO A 124 -19.52 12.77 5.82
C PRO A 124 -19.48 12.04 4.48
N GLU A 125 -20.41 12.36 3.56
CA GLU A 125 -20.47 11.80 2.21
C GLU A 125 -19.26 12.15 1.34
N ALA A 126 -18.47 13.14 1.73
CA ALA A 126 -17.24 13.51 1.02
C ALA A 126 -16.21 12.36 0.97
N VAL A 127 -16.22 11.45 1.97
CA VAL A 127 -15.30 10.28 2.00
C VAL A 127 -15.57 9.26 0.89
N ALA A 128 -16.77 9.27 0.30
CA ALA A 128 -17.16 8.35 -0.76
C ALA A 128 -16.89 8.90 -2.17
N GLN A 129 -16.38 10.12 -2.28
CA GLN A 129 -16.11 10.74 -3.57
C GLN A 129 -14.77 10.28 -4.13
N THR A 130 -14.71 10.12 -5.45
CA THR A 130 -13.47 9.80 -6.17
C THR A 130 -13.48 10.41 -7.56
N ALA A 131 -12.32 10.92 -7.98
CA ALA A 131 -12.08 11.44 -9.31
C ALA A 131 -10.64 11.11 -9.76
N PRO A 132 -10.34 11.14 -11.07
CA PRO A 132 -8.96 11.11 -11.52
C PRO A 132 -8.16 12.28 -10.94
N LEU A 133 -6.89 12.02 -10.59
CA LEU A 133 -5.95 13.02 -10.10
C LEU A 133 -4.78 13.11 -11.06
N ASP A 134 -4.46 14.32 -11.49
CA ASP A 134 -3.25 14.64 -12.24
C ASP A 134 -2.14 15.10 -11.24
N LEU A 135 -1.01 14.38 -11.24
CA LEU A 135 0.11 14.59 -10.31
C LEU A 135 1.39 14.96 -11.05
#